data_6dc16594a5f4444e64ae6ab54b376d79
#
_entry.id   6dc16594a5f4444e64ae6ab54b376d79
#
_cell.length_a   1.000
_cell.length_b   1.000
_cell.length_c   1.000
_cell.angle_alpha   90.00
_cell.angle_beta   90.00
_cell.angle_gamma   90.00
#
_symmetry.space_group_name_H-M   'P 1'
#
loop_
_entity.id
_entity.type
_entity.pdbx_description
1 polymer ?
#
loop_
_entity_poly.entity_id
_entity_poly.type
_entity_poly.pdbx_seq_one_letter_code
_entity_poly.pdbx_strand_id
1 'polypeptide(L)'
;MSELKQWLVDVPVQFNIWIRPECQRRQWEVIREVRPRILFVVSDGGRNDEEWALINQNRAMIDNGIDWDCDVHKLYSDKNYGMYQNQMNANEYIWARVDRCIFMEDDNVPAKSFFTFCRDMLEKYKDDERISMISGLNVLGDYDRPSADYFFSRSCHVWGFATWKRVYKNYYNFNYGKDPYVMDLIHKELGNHTAMRKIMDAYAVQEYYQGHKAFEEFFLEFSFFAYHQLAIIPTRNLINNIGATADSAHFVEFSQLPKEVQAIFNMETYEHEGPWKDPEYVVPDYYYDKRVHEIYADIGWPKIKRQIERKYLYLKSGKSLMAGVKKVLRRRANYNNEIEK
;
A
#
# COMPACT_ATOMS: atom_id res chain seq x y z
N MET A 1 13.51 -15.13 -34.76
CA MET A 1 13.19 -14.61 -33.41
C MET A 1 13.31 -13.11 -33.48
N SER A 2 12.29 -12.33 -33.13
CA SER A 2 12.40 -10.87 -33.01
C SER A 2 13.42 -10.57 -31.91
N GLU A 3 14.30 -9.62 -32.16
CA GLU A 3 15.25 -9.14 -31.16
C GLU A 3 14.47 -8.56 -29.95
N LEU A 4 14.86 -8.95 -28.73
CA LEU A 4 14.23 -8.42 -27.51
C LEU A 4 14.53 -6.93 -27.40
N LYS A 5 13.53 -6.16 -26.96
CA LYS A 5 13.71 -4.73 -26.66
C LYS A 5 14.64 -4.57 -25.45
N GLN A 6 15.36 -3.48 -25.39
CA GLN A 6 16.16 -3.16 -24.21
C GLN A 6 15.25 -2.71 -23.05
N TRP A 7 15.65 -3.07 -21.82
CA TRP A 7 15.03 -2.51 -20.60
C TRP A 7 15.28 -0.99 -20.48
N LEU A 8 14.42 -0.28 -19.74
CA LEU A 8 14.51 1.16 -19.51
C LEU A 8 14.66 1.55 -18.05
N VAL A 9 14.18 0.71 -17.14
CA VAL A 9 14.22 0.96 -15.67
C VAL A 9 15.04 -0.13 -15.02
N ASP A 10 16.13 0.25 -14.33
CA ASP A 10 17.07 -0.65 -13.66
C ASP A 10 16.69 -0.99 -12.21
N VAL A 11 15.61 -0.39 -11.69
CA VAL A 11 15.09 -0.71 -10.36
C VAL A 11 14.20 -1.95 -10.45
N PRO A 12 14.40 -2.96 -9.58
CA PRO A 12 13.51 -4.11 -9.50
C PRO A 12 12.06 -3.70 -9.19
N VAL A 13 11.12 -4.37 -9.85
CA VAL A 13 9.68 -4.14 -9.67
C VAL A 13 9.01 -5.42 -9.19
N GLN A 14 8.29 -5.36 -8.09
CA GLN A 14 7.30 -6.37 -7.71
C GLN A 14 5.96 -5.98 -8.29
N PHE A 15 5.33 -6.91 -8.98
CA PHE A 15 4.00 -6.79 -9.56
C PHE A 15 3.09 -7.88 -9.02
N ASN A 16 2.12 -7.49 -8.21
CA ASN A 16 1.11 -8.39 -7.69
C ASN A 16 -0.01 -8.59 -8.70
N ILE A 17 -0.35 -9.85 -8.97
CA ILE A 17 -1.47 -10.24 -9.82
C ILE A 17 -2.35 -11.27 -9.11
N TRP A 18 -3.68 -11.19 -9.30
CA TRP A 18 -4.60 -12.19 -8.75
C TRP A 18 -5.85 -12.34 -9.63
N ILE A 19 -7.04 -11.97 -9.16
CA ILE A 19 -8.35 -12.26 -9.79
C ILE A 19 -8.98 -11.07 -10.53
N ARG A 20 -8.22 -10.02 -10.87
CA ARG A 20 -8.72 -8.77 -11.47
C ARG A 20 -8.13 -8.52 -12.86
N PRO A 21 -8.53 -9.29 -13.91
CA PRO A 21 -7.87 -9.21 -15.22
C PRO A 21 -7.83 -7.81 -15.82
N GLU A 22 -8.90 -7.02 -15.67
CA GLU A 22 -8.94 -5.67 -16.25
C GLU A 22 -7.98 -4.70 -15.55
N CYS A 23 -7.88 -4.75 -14.21
CA CYS A 23 -6.91 -3.95 -13.47
C CYS A 23 -5.49 -4.32 -13.89
N GLN A 24 -5.20 -5.63 -13.93
CA GLN A 24 -3.87 -6.13 -14.23
C GLN A 24 -3.48 -5.91 -15.70
N ARG A 25 -4.42 -5.94 -16.63
CA ARG A 25 -4.18 -5.57 -18.03
C ARG A 25 -3.70 -4.11 -18.14
N ARG A 26 -4.37 -3.18 -17.47
CA ARG A 26 -3.98 -1.76 -17.48
C ARG A 26 -2.62 -1.52 -16.85
N GLN A 27 -2.31 -2.20 -15.75
CA GLN A 27 -1.00 -2.13 -15.10
C GLN A 27 0.08 -2.74 -16.01
N TRP A 28 -0.21 -3.87 -16.63
CA TRP A 28 0.71 -4.58 -17.52
C TRP A 28 1.08 -3.74 -18.74
N GLU A 29 0.14 -2.99 -19.29
CA GLU A 29 0.41 -2.04 -20.38
C GLU A 29 1.50 -1.03 -19.98
N VAL A 30 1.42 -0.47 -18.78
CA VAL A 30 2.45 0.46 -18.28
C VAL A 30 3.79 -0.25 -18.03
N ILE A 31 3.78 -1.44 -17.42
CA ILE A 31 5.00 -2.23 -17.17
C ILE A 31 5.73 -2.54 -18.48
N ARG A 32 4.99 -2.89 -19.54
CA ARG A 32 5.55 -3.14 -20.87
C ARG A 32 6.16 -1.89 -21.54
N GLU A 33 5.66 -0.71 -21.20
CA GLU A 33 6.23 0.56 -21.69
C GLU A 33 7.52 0.91 -20.93
N VAL A 34 7.54 0.77 -19.60
CA VAL A 34 8.68 1.11 -18.75
C VAL A 34 9.77 0.04 -18.73
N ARG A 35 9.45 -1.19 -19.11
CA ARG A 35 10.38 -2.30 -19.31
C ARG A 35 11.41 -2.42 -18.17
N PRO A 36 11.01 -2.84 -16.96
CA PRO A 36 11.95 -3.03 -15.86
C PRO A 36 12.96 -4.14 -16.18
N ARG A 37 14.20 -3.94 -15.74
CA ARG A 37 15.27 -4.93 -15.91
C ARG A 37 15.03 -6.20 -15.10
N ILE A 38 14.46 -6.06 -13.89
CA ILE A 38 14.13 -7.18 -12.99
C ILE A 38 12.66 -7.07 -12.64
N LEU A 39 11.91 -8.15 -12.83
CA LEU A 39 10.48 -8.21 -12.55
C LEU A 39 10.16 -9.43 -11.68
N PHE A 40 9.65 -9.17 -10.47
CA PHE A 40 9.08 -10.18 -9.59
C PHE A 40 7.56 -10.18 -9.78
N VAL A 41 7.03 -11.25 -10.37
CA VAL A 41 5.58 -11.42 -10.52
C VAL A 41 5.07 -12.30 -9.39
N VAL A 42 4.27 -11.72 -8.51
CA VAL A 42 3.72 -12.39 -7.33
C VAL A 42 2.25 -12.69 -7.56
N SER A 43 1.89 -13.97 -7.46
CA SER A 43 0.52 -14.44 -7.68
C SER A 43 0.13 -15.48 -6.66
N ASP A 44 -0.82 -15.16 -5.78
CA ASP A 44 -1.41 -16.15 -4.89
C ASP A 44 -2.28 -17.16 -5.66
N GLY A 45 -2.60 -18.30 -5.06
CA GLY A 45 -3.49 -19.29 -5.62
C GLY A 45 -4.96 -18.93 -5.47
N GLY A 46 -5.82 -19.63 -6.21
CA GLY A 46 -7.28 -19.50 -6.13
C GLY A 46 -7.87 -20.28 -4.96
N ARG A 47 -9.01 -19.79 -4.45
CA ARG A 47 -9.82 -20.45 -3.41
C ARG A 47 -10.84 -21.42 -4.01
N ASN A 48 -11.09 -21.28 -5.33
CA ASN A 48 -12.04 -22.09 -6.10
C ASN A 48 -11.67 -22.05 -7.61
N ASP A 49 -12.35 -22.85 -8.41
CA ASP A 49 -12.08 -22.99 -9.85
C ASP A 49 -12.30 -21.68 -10.64
N GLU A 50 -13.27 -20.85 -10.24
CA GLU A 50 -13.56 -19.57 -10.90
C GLU A 50 -12.39 -18.60 -10.71
N GLU A 51 -11.84 -18.50 -9.49
CA GLU A 51 -10.66 -17.69 -9.22
C GLU A 51 -9.42 -18.22 -9.95
N TRP A 52 -9.25 -19.55 -10.00
CA TRP A 52 -8.16 -20.17 -10.75
C TRP A 52 -8.21 -19.83 -12.24
N ALA A 53 -9.40 -19.79 -12.84
CA ALA A 53 -9.55 -19.37 -14.23
C ALA A 53 -9.04 -17.94 -14.46
N LEU A 54 -9.39 -16.99 -13.60
CA LEU A 54 -8.94 -15.59 -13.66
C LEU A 54 -7.43 -15.47 -13.41
N ILE A 55 -6.90 -16.18 -12.42
CA ILE A 55 -5.47 -16.21 -12.10
C ILE A 55 -4.67 -16.74 -13.28
N ASN A 56 -5.11 -17.85 -13.88
CA ASN A 56 -4.42 -18.44 -15.04
C ASN A 56 -4.46 -17.50 -16.24
N GLN A 57 -5.55 -16.77 -16.47
CA GLN A 57 -5.63 -15.72 -17.48
C GLN A 57 -4.57 -14.64 -17.27
N ASN A 58 -4.43 -14.15 -16.02
CA ASN A 58 -3.46 -13.13 -15.68
C ASN A 58 -2.02 -13.62 -15.77
N ARG A 59 -1.74 -14.83 -15.27
CA ARG A 59 -0.42 -15.46 -15.40
C ARG A 59 -0.03 -15.64 -16.88
N ALA A 60 -0.96 -16.13 -17.72
CA ALA A 60 -0.72 -16.30 -19.15
C ALA A 60 -0.48 -14.96 -19.86
N MET A 61 -1.15 -13.88 -19.47
CA MET A 61 -0.91 -12.54 -20.03
C MET A 61 0.55 -12.11 -19.80
N ILE A 62 1.07 -12.32 -18.59
CA ILE A 62 2.46 -12.00 -18.27
C ILE A 62 3.42 -12.93 -18.98
N ASP A 63 3.16 -14.24 -18.93
CA ASP A 63 4.04 -15.27 -19.46
C ASP A 63 4.30 -15.14 -20.97
N ASN A 64 3.29 -14.64 -21.70
CA ASN A 64 3.35 -14.44 -23.15
C ASN A 64 3.64 -13.00 -23.55
N GLY A 65 3.67 -12.04 -22.61
CA GLY A 65 3.71 -10.63 -22.91
C GLY A 65 5.06 -9.95 -22.73
N ILE A 66 6.09 -10.66 -22.25
CA ILE A 66 7.44 -10.12 -22.05
C ILE A 66 8.18 -10.16 -23.40
N ASP A 67 8.46 -8.98 -23.96
CA ASP A 67 9.12 -8.79 -25.24
C ASP A 67 10.39 -7.91 -25.12
N TRP A 68 10.94 -7.77 -23.92
CA TRP A 68 12.19 -7.05 -23.64
C TRP A 68 13.15 -7.92 -22.80
N ASP A 69 14.41 -7.51 -22.76
CA ASP A 69 15.44 -8.16 -21.93
C ASP A 69 15.13 -7.92 -20.45
N CYS A 70 14.65 -8.94 -19.75
CA CYS A 70 14.14 -8.89 -18.39
C CYS A 70 14.49 -10.15 -17.61
N ASP A 71 15.07 -9.98 -16.44
CA ASP A 71 15.21 -11.04 -15.45
C ASP A 71 13.89 -11.23 -14.69
N VAL A 72 13.15 -12.28 -15.05
CA VAL A 72 11.77 -12.49 -14.56
C VAL A 72 11.74 -13.58 -13.51
N HIS A 73 11.26 -13.24 -12.32
CA HIS A 73 11.02 -14.17 -11.22
C HIS A 73 9.52 -14.35 -10.99
N LYS A 74 9.02 -15.55 -11.29
CA LYS A 74 7.60 -15.90 -11.14
C LYS A 74 7.38 -16.59 -9.79
N LEU A 75 6.75 -15.88 -8.86
CA LEU A 75 6.36 -16.41 -7.56
C LEU A 75 4.87 -16.79 -7.61
N TYR A 76 4.60 -17.84 -8.36
CA TYR A 76 3.25 -18.37 -8.59
C TYR A 76 2.94 -19.45 -7.55
N SER A 77 2.02 -19.15 -6.64
CA SER A 77 1.57 -20.12 -5.64
C SER A 77 0.61 -21.13 -6.25
N ASP A 78 0.70 -22.39 -5.83
CA ASP A 78 -0.16 -23.50 -6.23
C ASP A 78 -1.41 -23.66 -5.37
N LYS A 79 -1.49 -22.90 -4.27
CA LYS A 79 -2.63 -22.81 -3.36
C LYS A 79 -2.79 -21.40 -2.85
N ASN A 80 -3.96 -21.08 -2.29
CA ASN A 80 -4.19 -19.80 -1.66
C ASN A 80 -3.56 -19.76 -0.26
N TYR A 81 -2.56 -18.90 -0.09
CA TYR A 81 -1.92 -18.64 1.21
C TYR A 81 -2.58 -17.48 1.95
N GLY A 82 -3.39 -16.67 1.23
CA GLY A 82 -3.89 -15.40 1.70
C GLY A 82 -2.86 -14.27 1.56
N MET A 83 -3.36 -13.05 1.49
CA MET A 83 -2.59 -11.85 1.16
C MET A 83 -1.32 -11.70 2.02
N TYR A 84 -1.45 -11.85 3.34
CA TYR A 84 -0.32 -11.66 4.27
C TYR A 84 0.80 -12.68 4.06
N GLN A 85 0.48 -14.00 4.11
CA GLN A 85 1.51 -15.03 3.99
C GLN A 85 2.14 -15.05 2.61
N ASN A 86 1.34 -14.80 1.56
CA ASN A 86 1.84 -14.73 0.19
C ASN A 86 2.83 -13.57 0.03
N GLN A 87 2.51 -12.39 0.58
CA GLN A 87 3.40 -11.22 0.57
C GLN A 87 4.67 -11.46 1.40
N MET A 88 4.57 -12.12 2.57
CA MET A 88 5.77 -12.47 3.35
C MET A 88 6.71 -13.39 2.59
N ASN A 89 6.18 -14.43 1.95
CA ASN A 89 6.98 -15.36 1.15
C ASN A 89 7.66 -14.62 -0.02
N ALA A 90 6.95 -13.70 -0.66
CA ALA A 90 7.49 -12.86 -1.72
C ALA A 90 8.60 -11.93 -1.21
N ASN A 91 8.39 -11.26 -0.08
CA ASN A 91 9.36 -10.37 0.53
C ASN A 91 10.66 -11.09 0.88
N GLU A 92 10.60 -12.27 1.50
CA GLU A 92 11.78 -13.09 1.80
C GLU A 92 12.58 -13.42 0.52
N TYR A 93 11.87 -13.82 -0.54
CA TYR A 93 12.50 -14.14 -1.82
C TYR A 93 13.16 -12.93 -2.47
N ILE A 94 12.46 -11.78 -2.49
CA ILE A 94 12.91 -10.54 -3.11
C ILE A 94 14.12 -9.98 -2.37
N TRP A 95 14.00 -9.83 -1.05
CA TRP A 95 15.07 -9.23 -0.23
C TRP A 95 16.31 -10.11 -0.06
N ALA A 96 16.23 -11.40 -0.43
CA ALA A 96 17.41 -12.24 -0.58
C ALA A 96 18.24 -11.92 -1.84
N ARG A 97 17.65 -11.18 -2.83
CA ARG A 97 18.23 -10.96 -4.16
C ARG A 97 18.55 -9.51 -4.49
N VAL A 98 17.78 -8.56 -3.92
CA VAL A 98 17.91 -7.14 -4.24
C VAL A 98 17.94 -6.30 -2.97
N ASP A 99 18.52 -5.08 -3.06
CA ASP A 99 18.62 -4.16 -1.93
C ASP A 99 17.57 -3.05 -1.95
N ARG A 100 16.84 -2.91 -3.05
CA ARG A 100 15.77 -1.95 -3.27
C ARG A 100 14.74 -2.52 -4.22
N CYS A 101 13.47 -2.14 -4.06
CA CYS A 101 12.40 -2.62 -4.93
C CYS A 101 11.22 -1.64 -4.97
N ILE A 102 10.55 -1.57 -6.11
CA ILE A 102 9.25 -0.93 -6.28
C ILE A 102 8.17 -1.99 -6.08
N PHE A 103 7.13 -1.67 -5.33
CA PHE A 103 6.01 -2.56 -5.01
C PHE A 103 4.73 -2.01 -5.63
N MET A 104 4.02 -2.88 -6.34
CA MET A 104 2.73 -2.57 -6.97
C MET A 104 1.68 -3.60 -6.54
N GLU A 105 0.59 -3.14 -5.96
CA GLU A 105 -0.59 -3.96 -5.67
C GLU A 105 -1.37 -4.26 -6.96
N ASP A 106 -2.34 -5.17 -6.90
CA ASP A 106 -3.08 -5.70 -8.04
C ASP A 106 -4.12 -4.73 -8.65
N ASP A 107 -4.18 -3.49 -8.15
CA ASP A 107 -5.13 -2.45 -8.58
C ASP A 107 -4.51 -1.05 -8.75
N ASN A 108 -3.20 -0.92 -8.68
CA ASN A 108 -2.51 0.36 -8.77
C ASN A 108 -1.96 0.60 -10.19
N VAL A 109 -2.56 1.54 -10.92
CA VAL A 109 -2.09 1.95 -12.26
C VAL A 109 -1.18 3.18 -12.13
N PRO A 110 0.13 3.02 -12.32
CA PRO A 110 1.09 4.12 -12.19
C PRO A 110 1.17 4.97 -13.45
N ALA A 111 1.56 6.24 -13.30
CA ALA A 111 2.21 7.01 -14.35
C ALA A 111 3.57 6.40 -14.68
N LYS A 112 4.09 6.57 -15.90
CA LYS A 112 5.45 6.08 -16.26
C LYS A 112 6.53 6.75 -15.42
N SER A 113 6.36 8.02 -15.12
CA SER A 113 7.26 8.79 -14.27
C SER A 113 7.32 8.32 -12.82
N PHE A 114 6.36 7.52 -12.35
CA PHE A 114 6.46 6.85 -11.05
C PHE A 114 7.75 6.00 -10.93
N PHE A 115 8.10 5.26 -11.98
CA PHE A 115 9.27 4.39 -11.95
C PHE A 115 10.58 5.17 -11.94
N THR A 116 10.67 6.25 -12.73
CA THR A 116 11.85 7.13 -12.73
C THR A 116 11.95 7.93 -11.44
N PHE A 117 10.82 8.38 -10.88
CA PHE A 117 10.77 9.00 -9.56
C PHE A 117 11.31 8.07 -8.48
N CYS A 118 10.81 6.84 -8.42
CA CYS A 118 11.29 5.84 -7.46
C CYS A 118 12.77 5.54 -7.65
N ARG A 119 13.25 5.36 -8.88
CA ARG A 119 14.67 5.14 -9.18
C ARG A 119 15.53 6.25 -8.60
N ASP A 120 15.19 7.49 -8.92
CA ASP A 120 16.01 8.66 -8.56
C ASP A 120 16.00 8.90 -7.04
N MET A 121 14.84 8.74 -6.40
CA MET A 121 14.71 8.88 -4.95
C MET A 121 15.36 7.72 -4.20
N LEU A 122 15.26 6.48 -4.69
CA LEU A 122 15.94 5.32 -4.13
C LEU A 122 17.46 5.48 -4.17
N GLU A 123 18.01 6.02 -5.23
CA GLU A 123 19.45 6.27 -5.33
C GLU A 123 19.88 7.45 -4.44
N LYS A 124 19.13 8.55 -4.49
CA LYS A 124 19.45 9.77 -3.75
C LYS A 124 19.45 9.59 -2.23
N TYR A 125 18.47 8.85 -1.71
CA TYR A 125 18.28 8.68 -0.26
C TYR A 125 18.69 7.29 0.25
N LYS A 126 19.51 6.55 -0.49
CA LYS A 126 19.92 5.18 -0.12
C LYS A 126 20.61 5.10 1.24
N ASP A 127 21.39 6.12 1.60
CA ASP A 127 22.16 6.18 2.84
C ASP A 127 21.50 7.07 3.92
N ASP A 128 20.32 7.64 3.64
CA ASP A 128 19.60 8.46 4.62
C ASP A 128 18.61 7.62 5.42
N GLU A 129 19.01 7.25 6.64
CA GLU A 129 18.20 6.42 7.56
C GLU A 129 16.91 7.09 8.02
N ARG A 130 16.74 8.41 7.80
CA ARG A 130 15.50 9.12 8.08
C ARG A 130 14.39 8.77 7.10
N ILE A 131 14.74 8.24 5.92
CA ILE A 131 13.78 7.91 4.86
C ILE A 131 13.58 6.41 4.82
N SER A 132 12.33 5.97 4.93
CA SER A 132 11.97 4.54 4.86
C SER A 132 11.16 4.19 3.60
N MET A 133 10.54 5.17 2.94
CA MET A 133 9.59 4.91 1.87
C MET A 133 9.59 6.01 0.84
N ILE A 134 9.33 5.64 -0.41
CA ILE A 134 8.98 6.53 -1.51
C ILE A 134 7.58 6.13 -1.98
N SER A 135 6.59 6.99 -1.80
CA SER A 135 5.22 6.76 -2.25
C SER A 135 4.99 7.35 -3.64
N GLY A 136 4.24 6.66 -4.48
CA GLY A 136 3.70 7.23 -5.70
C GLY A 136 2.37 7.97 -5.50
N LEU A 137 1.65 7.63 -4.41
CA LEU A 137 0.36 8.23 -4.10
C LEU A 137 0.53 9.55 -3.35
N ASN A 138 -0.07 10.61 -3.89
CA ASN A 138 -0.41 11.83 -3.17
C ASN A 138 -1.93 11.87 -3.00
N VAL A 139 -2.43 11.66 -1.77
CA VAL A 139 -3.88 11.59 -1.50
C VAL A 139 -4.63 12.91 -1.75
N LEU A 140 -3.91 14.02 -1.95
CA LEU A 140 -4.48 15.31 -2.32
C LEU A 140 -4.51 15.52 -3.84
N GLY A 141 -3.92 14.60 -4.63
CA GLY A 141 -3.84 14.66 -6.07
C GLY A 141 -2.76 15.62 -6.57
N ASP A 142 -3.03 16.91 -6.53
CA ASP A 142 -2.09 18.00 -6.80
C ASP A 142 -1.94 18.85 -5.52
N TYR A 143 -0.71 19.01 -5.04
CA TYR A 143 -0.40 19.72 -3.82
C TYR A 143 0.67 20.79 -4.07
N ASP A 144 0.23 22.01 -4.31
CA ASP A 144 1.02 23.14 -4.82
C ASP A 144 1.78 23.95 -3.74
N ARG A 145 1.67 23.57 -2.47
CA ARG A 145 2.33 24.28 -1.36
C ARG A 145 3.84 24.18 -1.36
N PRO A 146 4.46 22.97 -1.56
CA PRO A 146 5.90 22.87 -1.65
C PRO A 146 6.46 23.61 -2.88
N SER A 147 7.61 24.24 -2.73
CA SER A 147 8.34 24.82 -3.85
C SER A 147 9.20 23.79 -4.60
N ALA A 148 9.17 22.54 -4.19
CA ALA A 148 9.88 21.38 -4.71
C ALA A 148 8.89 20.42 -5.39
N ASP A 149 9.39 19.41 -6.13
CA ASP A 149 8.54 18.44 -6.82
C ASP A 149 8.10 17.29 -5.92
N TYR A 150 8.66 17.21 -4.71
CA TYR A 150 8.29 16.25 -3.68
C TYR A 150 8.51 16.85 -2.28
N PHE A 151 7.99 16.20 -1.28
CA PHE A 151 8.11 16.59 0.12
C PHE A 151 8.17 15.36 1.04
N PHE A 152 8.39 15.59 2.34
CA PHE A 152 8.46 14.52 3.34
C PHE A 152 7.19 14.48 4.18
N SER A 153 6.80 13.29 4.61
CA SER A 153 5.55 13.06 5.35
C SER A 153 5.74 11.95 6.38
N ARG A 154 4.96 11.99 7.46
CA ARG A 154 4.80 10.90 8.43
C ARG A 154 3.60 10.00 8.09
N SER A 155 3.02 10.17 6.92
CA SER A 155 1.91 9.35 6.45
C SER A 155 2.39 8.28 5.48
N CYS A 156 1.94 7.04 5.70
CA CYS A 156 2.26 5.90 4.86
C CYS A 156 1.17 5.67 3.81
N HIS A 157 1.58 5.49 2.55
CA HIS A 157 0.68 5.14 1.45
C HIS A 157 1.30 4.05 0.60
N VAL A 158 0.81 2.82 0.76
CA VAL A 158 1.36 1.63 0.08
C VAL A 158 0.85 1.41 -1.33
N TRP A 159 -0.08 2.21 -1.81
CA TRP A 159 -0.54 2.14 -3.20
C TRP A 159 0.55 2.64 -4.14
N GLY A 160 1.37 1.69 -4.61
CA GLY A 160 2.57 1.99 -5.39
C GLY A 160 3.64 2.73 -4.58
N PHE A 161 4.60 1.97 -4.09
CA PHE A 161 5.69 2.53 -3.30
C PHE A 161 7.02 1.84 -3.61
N ALA A 162 8.11 2.44 -3.17
CA ALA A 162 9.43 1.83 -3.22
C ALA A 162 10.12 1.94 -1.85
N THR A 163 10.97 0.97 -1.55
CA THR A 163 11.74 0.94 -0.30
C THR A 163 13.02 0.13 -0.46
N TRP A 164 13.79 0.03 0.62
CA TRP A 164 15.07 -0.66 0.70
C TRP A 164 15.03 -1.85 1.64
N LYS A 165 15.88 -2.83 1.39
CA LYS A 165 16.10 -3.98 2.27
C LYS A 165 16.44 -3.58 3.71
N ARG A 166 17.15 -2.45 3.91
CA ARG A 166 17.48 -1.93 5.25
C ARG A 166 16.24 -1.65 6.10
N VAL A 167 15.15 -1.17 5.46
CA VAL A 167 13.86 -0.88 6.11
C VAL A 167 13.13 -2.17 6.43
N TYR A 168 13.15 -3.13 5.52
CA TYR A 168 12.48 -4.43 5.70
C TYR A 168 12.92 -5.17 6.97
N LYS A 169 14.18 -5.04 7.40
CA LYS A 169 14.66 -5.65 8.64
C LYS A 169 13.87 -5.22 9.88
N ASN A 170 13.24 -4.06 9.82
CA ASN A 170 12.47 -3.48 10.92
C ASN A 170 10.98 -3.85 10.87
N TYR A 171 10.47 -4.35 9.73
CA TYR A 171 9.04 -4.61 9.52
C TYR A 171 8.43 -5.57 10.54
N TYR A 172 9.18 -6.58 10.96
CA TYR A 172 8.68 -7.64 11.82
C TYR A 172 9.25 -7.59 13.23
N ASN A 173 9.74 -6.43 13.66
CA ASN A 173 10.25 -6.28 15.02
C ASN A 173 9.15 -5.87 15.99
N PHE A 174 8.46 -6.86 16.56
CA PHE A 174 7.37 -6.68 17.53
C PHE A 174 7.80 -6.76 18.99
N ASN A 175 9.08 -6.79 19.27
CA ASN A 175 9.60 -6.92 20.63
C ASN A 175 9.27 -5.71 21.53
N TYR A 176 8.90 -4.58 20.94
CA TYR A 176 8.48 -3.38 21.67
C TYR A 176 7.33 -3.66 22.67
N GLY A 177 6.42 -4.58 22.35
CA GLY A 177 5.30 -4.94 23.22
C GLY A 177 5.68 -5.66 24.51
N LYS A 178 6.93 -6.12 24.62
CA LYS A 178 7.47 -6.79 25.83
C LYS A 178 7.96 -5.80 26.89
N ASP A 179 8.15 -4.53 26.50
CA ASP A 179 8.61 -3.49 27.42
C ASP A 179 7.50 -2.44 27.63
N PRO A 180 6.87 -2.39 28.83
CA PRO A 180 5.81 -1.44 29.12
C PRO A 180 6.24 0.03 29.02
N TYR A 181 7.52 0.33 29.26
CA TYR A 181 8.05 1.68 29.13
C TYR A 181 8.17 2.09 27.67
N VAL A 182 8.66 1.22 26.80
CA VAL A 182 8.71 1.45 25.35
C VAL A 182 7.31 1.62 24.79
N MET A 183 6.33 0.83 25.23
CA MET A 183 4.93 0.99 24.85
C MET A 183 4.37 2.36 25.26
N ASP A 184 4.68 2.84 26.48
CA ASP A 184 4.28 4.17 26.91
C ASP A 184 4.89 5.28 26.06
N LEU A 185 6.16 5.16 25.69
CA LEU A 185 6.82 6.12 24.79
C LEU A 185 6.17 6.17 23.40
N ILE A 186 5.90 4.99 22.81
CA ILE A 186 5.22 4.87 21.52
C ILE A 186 3.82 5.48 21.59
N HIS A 187 3.07 5.22 22.67
CA HIS A 187 1.75 5.81 22.88
C HIS A 187 1.80 7.33 22.99
N LYS A 188 2.83 7.88 23.59
CA LYS A 188 3.01 9.35 23.67
C LYS A 188 3.37 9.95 22.32
N GLU A 189 4.24 9.30 21.56
CA GLU A 189 4.60 9.73 20.21
C GLU A 189 3.38 9.71 19.27
N LEU A 190 2.54 8.67 19.35
CA LEU A 190 1.28 8.56 18.62
C LEU A 190 0.25 9.62 19.03
N GLY A 191 0.39 10.24 20.21
CA GLY A 191 -0.52 11.28 20.69
C GLY A 191 -1.98 10.84 20.67
N ASN A 192 -2.81 11.49 19.87
CA ASN A 192 -4.25 11.23 19.78
C ASN A 192 -4.66 10.20 18.69
N HIS A 193 -3.70 9.51 18.07
CA HIS A 193 -3.97 8.47 17.05
C HIS A 193 -4.53 7.19 17.69
N THR A 194 -5.76 7.24 18.17
CA THR A 194 -6.36 6.13 18.93
C THR A 194 -6.55 4.84 18.12
N ALA A 195 -6.74 4.94 16.81
CA ALA A 195 -6.84 3.77 15.93
C ALA A 195 -5.49 3.06 15.85
N MET A 196 -4.42 3.80 15.56
CA MET A 196 -3.07 3.26 15.50
C MET A 196 -2.61 2.68 16.84
N ARG A 197 -2.89 3.35 17.97
CA ARG A 197 -2.60 2.79 19.29
C ARG A 197 -3.23 1.41 19.50
N LYS A 198 -4.52 1.26 19.16
CA LYS A 198 -5.22 -0.03 19.29
C LYS A 198 -4.61 -1.12 18.41
N ILE A 199 -4.20 -0.76 17.21
CA ILE A 199 -3.52 -1.68 16.30
C ILE A 199 -2.17 -2.07 16.90
N MET A 200 -1.38 -1.11 17.37
CA MET A 200 -0.10 -1.38 18.01
C MET A 200 -0.21 -2.24 19.27
N ASP A 201 -1.21 -1.97 20.12
CA ASP A 201 -1.47 -2.79 21.31
C ASP A 201 -1.81 -4.23 20.94
N ALA A 202 -2.64 -4.41 19.91
CA ALA A 202 -2.99 -5.74 19.40
C ALA A 202 -1.76 -6.46 18.83
N TYR A 203 -0.89 -5.74 18.15
CA TYR A 203 0.33 -6.28 17.57
C TYR A 203 1.46 -6.48 18.58
N ALA A 204 1.47 -5.77 19.67
CA ALA A 204 2.40 -6.00 20.77
C ALA A 204 2.21 -7.36 21.44
N VAL A 205 1.02 -7.95 21.36
CA VAL A 205 0.74 -9.30 21.84
C VAL A 205 1.06 -10.29 20.73
N GLN A 206 2.20 -10.96 20.85
CA GLN A 206 2.78 -11.86 19.83
C GLN A 206 1.82 -12.96 19.33
N GLU A 207 0.84 -13.37 20.14
CA GLU A 207 -0.19 -14.35 19.80
C GLU A 207 -1.17 -13.87 18.72
N TYR A 208 -1.33 -12.56 18.56
CA TYR A 208 -2.20 -11.97 17.55
C TYR A 208 -1.69 -12.17 16.12
N TYR A 209 -0.38 -12.41 15.95
CA TYR A 209 0.25 -12.58 14.63
C TYR A 209 0.16 -13.97 14.05
N GLN A 210 0.04 -14.99 14.86
CA GLN A 210 0.09 -16.39 14.40
C GLN A 210 -1.17 -16.83 13.63
N GLY A 211 -2.14 -15.96 13.43
CA GLY A 211 -3.36 -16.28 12.70
C GLY A 211 -4.10 -15.11 12.09
N HIS A 212 -3.70 -13.87 12.31
CA HIS A 212 -4.48 -12.70 11.93
C HIS A 212 -3.69 -11.66 11.12
N LYS A 213 -4.34 -11.16 10.17
CA LYS A 213 -4.17 -10.16 9.12
C LYS A 213 -3.42 -8.90 9.56
N ALA A 214 -2.10 -8.95 9.60
CA ALA A 214 -1.27 -7.76 9.64
C ALA A 214 -1.14 -7.21 8.21
N PHE A 215 -1.28 -5.92 8.05
CA PHE A 215 -1.10 -5.25 6.76
C PHE A 215 0.29 -4.64 6.69
N GLU A 216 0.88 -4.63 5.50
CA GLU A 216 2.21 -4.05 5.26
C GLU A 216 2.26 -2.56 5.64
N GLU A 217 1.18 -1.84 5.39
CA GLU A 217 0.97 -0.45 5.83
C GLU A 217 1.29 -0.24 7.29
N PHE A 218 0.84 -1.16 8.15
CA PHE A 218 1.06 -1.05 9.58
C PHE A 218 2.55 -1.06 9.94
N PHE A 219 3.33 -1.94 9.33
CA PHE A 219 4.75 -2.06 9.64
C PHE A 219 5.55 -0.86 9.17
N LEU A 220 5.20 -0.32 8.01
CA LEU A 220 5.79 0.91 7.49
C LEU A 220 5.42 2.09 8.38
N GLU A 221 4.16 2.24 8.73
CA GLU A 221 3.68 3.31 9.59
C GLU A 221 4.27 3.22 11.00
N PHE A 222 4.40 2.01 11.56
CA PHE A 222 5.12 1.80 12.82
C PHE A 222 6.56 2.32 12.76
N SER A 223 7.26 2.11 11.64
CA SER A 223 8.63 2.56 11.48
C SER A 223 8.78 4.08 11.55
N PHE A 224 7.76 4.83 11.10
CA PHE A 224 7.75 6.29 11.19
C PHE A 224 7.76 6.79 12.64
N PHE A 225 7.08 6.07 13.53
CA PHE A 225 7.04 6.42 14.95
C PHE A 225 8.23 5.83 15.73
N ALA A 226 8.54 4.55 15.54
CA ALA A 226 9.56 3.86 16.30
C ALA A 226 11.00 4.27 15.92
N TYR A 227 11.21 4.63 14.66
CA TYR A 227 12.54 5.00 14.12
C TYR A 227 12.60 6.44 13.60
N HIS A 228 11.55 7.25 13.84
CA HIS A 228 11.45 8.64 13.38
C HIS A 228 11.67 8.81 11.87
N GLN A 229 11.18 7.84 11.09
CA GLN A 229 11.36 7.84 9.65
C GLN A 229 10.26 8.61 8.92
N LEU A 230 10.50 8.90 7.66
CA LEU A 230 9.62 9.68 6.78
C LEU A 230 9.41 8.97 5.46
N ALA A 231 8.27 9.22 4.84
CA ALA A 231 8.01 8.94 3.43
C ALA A 231 8.37 10.14 2.56
N ILE A 232 8.80 9.88 1.33
CA ILE A 232 8.86 10.86 0.24
C ILE A 232 7.53 10.76 -0.52
N ILE A 233 6.86 11.90 -0.70
CA ILE A 233 5.59 12.02 -1.43
C ILE A 233 5.78 13.00 -2.60
N PRO A 234 5.40 12.63 -3.85
CA PRO A 234 5.44 13.57 -4.96
C PRO A 234 4.38 14.66 -4.79
N THR A 235 4.65 15.90 -5.19
CA THR A 235 3.66 16.99 -5.13
C THR A 235 2.46 16.73 -6.03
N ARG A 236 2.66 16.02 -7.13
CA ARG A 236 1.60 15.59 -8.05
C ARG A 236 1.48 14.08 -8.05
N ASN A 237 0.26 13.58 -7.97
CA ASN A 237 -0.03 12.15 -7.85
C ASN A 237 0.50 11.34 -9.03
N LEU A 238 1.16 10.22 -8.75
CA LEU A 238 1.73 9.30 -9.75
C LEU A 238 1.02 7.94 -9.79
N ILE A 239 0.06 7.68 -8.90
CA ILE A 239 -0.64 6.39 -8.78
C ILE A 239 -2.15 6.59 -8.84
N ASN A 240 -2.81 5.83 -9.70
CA ASN A 240 -4.26 5.71 -9.74
C ASN A 240 -4.68 4.35 -9.19
N ASN A 241 -5.37 4.32 -8.04
CA ASN A 241 -5.98 3.08 -7.54
C ASN A 241 -7.37 2.90 -8.18
N ILE A 242 -7.51 1.83 -8.95
CA ILE A 242 -8.74 1.46 -9.66
C ILE A 242 -9.47 0.28 -8.99
N GLY A 243 -9.07 -0.09 -7.77
CA GLY A 243 -9.55 -1.27 -7.04
C GLY A 243 -10.88 -1.10 -6.31
N ALA A 244 -11.55 0.05 -6.43
CA ALA A 244 -12.88 0.27 -5.84
C ALA A 244 -13.98 -0.52 -6.59
N THR A 245 -13.76 -1.83 -6.78
CA THR A 245 -14.66 -2.77 -7.47
C THR A 245 -15.30 -3.73 -6.48
N ALA A 246 -16.33 -4.47 -6.94
CA ALA A 246 -17.04 -5.46 -6.12
C ALA A 246 -16.15 -6.58 -5.59
N ASP A 247 -15.03 -6.86 -6.28
CA ASP A 247 -14.07 -7.93 -5.98
C ASP A 247 -12.98 -7.51 -4.98
N SER A 248 -13.05 -6.28 -4.46
CA SER A 248 -12.09 -5.77 -3.48
C SER A 248 -12.13 -6.59 -2.17
N ALA A 249 -10.98 -6.95 -1.62
CA ALA A 249 -10.83 -7.64 -0.33
C ALA A 249 -11.48 -6.86 0.83
N HIS A 250 -11.53 -5.53 0.72
CA HIS A 250 -12.16 -4.61 1.67
C HIS A 250 -13.55 -4.13 1.21
N PHE A 251 -14.29 -4.97 0.47
CA PHE A 251 -15.56 -4.58 -0.12
C PHE A 251 -16.48 -3.82 0.87
N VAL A 252 -16.41 -2.53 0.77
CA VAL A 252 -17.46 -1.59 1.15
C VAL A 252 -17.96 -1.03 -0.17
N GLU A 253 -19.26 -1.12 -0.44
CA GLU A 253 -19.83 -0.52 -1.65
C GLU A 253 -19.31 0.93 -1.79
N PHE A 254 -18.64 1.23 -2.90
CA PHE A 254 -17.92 2.50 -3.11
C PHE A 254 -18.81 3.72 -2.77
N SER A 255 -20.09 3.65 -3.09
CA SER A 255 -21.08 4.69 -2.77
C SER A 255 -21.29 4.93 -1.27
N GLN A 256 -20.85 4.00 -0.41
CA GLN A 256 -20.94 4.12 1.07
C GLN A 256 -19.68 4.67 1.70
N LEU A 257 -18.59 4.83 0.93
CA LEU A 257 -17.40 5.52 1.40
C LEU A 257 -17.69 7.02 1.50
N PRO A 258 -17.09 7.72 2.47
CA PRO A 258 -17.12 9.18 2.54
C PRO A 258 -16.54 9.79 1.25
N LYS A 259 -17.09 10.91 0.81
CA LYS A 259 -16.70 11.55 -0.46
C LYS A 259 -15.20 11.84 -0.56
N GLU A 260 -14.58 12.28 0.54
CA GLU A 260 -13.14 12.55 0.58
C GLU A 260 -12.30 11.29 0.39
N VAL A 261 -12.79 10.13 0.87
CA VAL A 261 -12.14 8.83 0.63
C VAL A 261 -12.43 8.34 -0.79
N GLN A 262 -13.65 8.56 -1.31
CA GLN A 262 -13.96 8.24 -2.71
C GLN A 262 -13.05 8.99 -3.69
N ALA A 263 -12.69 10.24 -3.36
CA ALA A 263 -11.82 11.06 -4.19
C ALA A 263 -10.37 10.55 -4.32
N ILE A 264 -9.92 9.65 -3.42
CA ILE A 264 -8.58 9.05 -3.50
C ILE A 264 -8.54 7.94 -4.57
N PHE A 265 -9.68 7.33 -4.87
CA PHE A 265 -9.76 6.34 -5.94
C PHE A 265 -9.97 7.00 -7.30
N ASN A 266 -9.46 6.38 -8.34
CA ASN A 266 -9.53 6.88 -9.71
C ASN A 266 -8.97 8.31 -9.89
N MET A 267 -7.96 8.65 -9.08
CA MET A 267 -7.26 9.93 -9.18
C MET A 267 -6.53 10.07 -10.50
N GLU A 268 -6.46 11.29 -10.99
CA GLU A 268 -5.59 11.64 -12.10
C GLU A 268 -4.12 11.42 -11.74
N THR A 269 -3.34 10.91 -12.68
CA THR A 269 -1.89 10.78 -12.57
C THR A 269 -1.20 11.75 -13.49
N TYR A 270 -0.01 12.20 -13.10
CA TYR A 270 0.75 13.21 -13.82
C TYR A 270 2.08 12.64 -14.27
N GLU A 271 2.48 12.97 -15.50
CA GLU A 271 3.80 12.64 -16.01
C GLU A 271 4.78 13.80 -15.74
N HIS A 272 5.99 13.45 -15.34
CA HIS A 272 7.09 14.38 -15.12
C HIS A 272 8.41 13.72 -15.49
N GLU A 273 9.17 14.35 -16.36
CA GLU A 273 10.40 13.76 -16.92
C GLU A 273 11.67 14.20 -16.18
N GLY A 274 11.55 14.81 -15.01
CA GLY A 274 12.73 15.31 -14.28
C GLY A 274 13.50 16.41 -15.04
N PRO A 275 14.58 16.94 -14.51
CA PRO A 275 15.11 16.64 -13.19
C PRO A 275 14.17 17.08 -12.08
N TRP A 276 14.18 16.32 -10.96
CA TRP A 276 13.33 16.60 -9.78
C TRP A 276 13.92 17.79 -9.00
N LYS A 277 13.07 18.76 -8.70
CA LYS A 277 13.42 19.87 -7.83
C LYS A 277 13.31 19.43 -6.37
N ASP A 278 14.42 19.46 -5.67
CA ASP A 278 14.54 18.98 -4.30
C ASP A 278 14.02 19.98 -3.26
N PRO A 279 13.44 19.50 -2.15
CA PRO A 279 13.30 20.31 -0.95
C PRO A 279 14.67 20.55 -0.31
N GLU A 280 14.89 21.74 0.23
CA GLU A 280 16.16 22.12 0.86
C GLU A 280 16.41 21.36 2.17
N TYR A 281 15.33 21.02 2.91
CA TYR A 281 15.42 20.38 4.22
C TYR A 281 14.56 19.13 4.29
N VAL A 282 15.03 18.12 5.03
CA VAL A 282 14.27 16.90 5.34
C VAL A 282 13.41 17.19 6.57
N VAL A 283 12.24 17.77 6.34
CA VAL A 283 11.26 18.13 7.38
C VAL A 283 9.88 17.65 6.93
N PRO A 284 9.11 16.92 7.78
CA PRO A 284 7.78 16.48 7.41
C PRO A 284 6.83 17.65 7.22
N ASP A 285 6.00 17.59 6.18
CA ASP A 285 4.98 18.59 5.92
C ASP A 285 3.80 18.41 6.86
N TYR A 286 3.77 19.25 7.88
CA TYR A 286 2.70 19.25 8.90
C TYR A 286 1.30 19.46 8.30
N TYR A 287 1.18 20.27 7.26
CA TYR A 287 -0.13 20.59 6.69
C TYR A 287 -0.68 19.44 5.86
N TYR A 288 0.20 18.74 5.15
CA TYR A 288 -0.15 17.50 4.45
C TYR A 288 -0.57 16.43 5.44
N ASP A 289 0.26 16.13 6.44
CA ASP A 289 -0.01 15.10 7.45
C ASP A 289 -1.34 15.38 8.18
N LYS A 290 -1.56 16.63 8.57
CA LYS A 290 -2.84 17.06 9.17
C LYS A 290 -4.02 16.79 8.23
N ARG A 291 -3.89 17.12 6.94
CA ARG A 291 -4.97 16.91 5.97
C ARG A 291 -5.25 15.43 5.72
N VAL A 292 -4.22 14.60 5.66
CA VAL A 292 -4.36 13.14 5.59
C VAL A 292 -5.17 12.61 6.77
N HIS A 293 -4.84 13.02 8.00
CA HIS A 293 -5.58 12.63 9.20
C HIS A 293 -7.05 13.12 9.19
N GLU A 294 -7.32 14.28 8.62
CA GLU A 294 -8.69 14.75 8.42
C GLU A 294 -9.46 13.88 7.43
N ILE A 295 -8.82 13.48 6.33
CA ILE A 295 -9.42 12.61 5.31
C ILE A 295 -9.72 11.23 5.88
N TYR A 296 -8.80 10.60 6.58
CA TYR A 296 -9.01 9.30 7.21
C TYR A 296 -9.78 9.40 8.53
N ALA A 297 -9.93 10.60 9.08
CA ALA A 297 -10.81 10.96 10.20
C ALA A 297 -10.57 10.12 11.48
N ASP A 298 -9.32 10.00 11.87
CA ASP A 298 -8.94 9.17 13.02
C ASP A 298 -9.28 9.83 14.36
N ILE A 299 -9.35 11.18 14.41
CA ILE A 299 -9.56 11.94 15.63
C ILE A 299 -10.46 13.17 15.43
N GLY A 300 -11.05 13.64 16.56
CA GLY A 300 -11.71 14.93 16.67
C GLY A 300 -13.01 15.06 15.87
N TRP A 301 -13.35 16.29 15.50
CA TRP A 301 -14.56 16.63 14.75
C TRP A 301 -14.66 15.95 13.38
N PRO A 302 -13.59 15.82 12.58
CA PRO A 302 -13.63 15.04 11.34
C PRO A 302 -14.15 13.63 11.52
N LYS A 303 -13.79 12.94 12.62
CA LYS A 303 -14.29 11.59 12.95
C LYS A 303 -15.80 11.57 13.17
N ILE A 304 -16.32 12.55 13.89
CA ILE A 304 -17.77 12.67 14.15
C ILE A 304 -18.50 12.94 12.84
N LYS A 305 -18.03 13.92 12.05
CA LYS A 305 -18.57 14.25 10.71
C LYS A 305 -18.61 13.01 9.81
N ARG A 306 -17.52 12.25 9.78
CA ARG A 306 -17.41 11.02 8.98
C ARG A 306 -18.39 9.94 9.41
N GLN A 307 -18.59 9.75 10.73
CA GLN A 307 -19.55 8.79 11.24
C GLN A 307 -20.99 9.16 10.85
N ILE A 308 -21.33 10.44 10.86
CA ILE A 308 -22.63 10.95 10.42
C ILE A 308 -22.79 10.73 8.91
N GLU A 309 -21.78 11.11 8.11
CA GLU A 309 -21.78 10.92 6.66
C GLU A 309 -21.93 9.44 6.27
N ARG A 310 -21.18 8.54 6.88
CA ARG A 310 -21.30 7.09 6.66
C ARG A 310 -22.71 6.56 6.98
N LYS A 311 -23.30 7.01 8.08
CA LYS A 311 -24.68 6.64 8.43
C LYS A 311 -25.67 7.16 7.40
N TYR A 312 -25.52 8.39 6.95
CA TYR A 312 -26.37 8.99 5.91
C TYR A 312 -26.24 8.24 4.59
N LEU A 313 -25.03 8.00 4.12
CA LEU A 313 -24.79 7.24 2.88
C LEU A 313 -25.34 5.81 2.96
N TYR A 314 -25.18 5.17 4.12
CA TYR A 314 -25.75 3.83 4.36
C TYR A 314 -27.29 3.84 4.28
N LEU A 315 -27.96 4.82 4.86
CA LEU A 315 -29.42 4.97 4.78
C LEU A 315 -29.86 5.27 3.33
N LYS A 316 -29.12 6.14 2.64
CA LYS A 316 -29.40 6.48 1.24
C LYS A 316 -29.28 5.29 0.29
N SER A 317 -28.44 4.31 0.60
CA SER A 317 -28.30 3.07 -0.18
C SER A 317 -29.48 2.09 0.00
N GLY A 318 -30.56 2.47 0.72
CA GLY A 318 -31.73 1.63 0.95
C GLY A 318 -31.53 0.48 1.94
N LYS A 319 -30.37 0.43 2.64
CA LYS A 319 -30.07 -0.61 3.62
C LYS A 319 -30.63 -0.26 4.99
N SER A 320 -31.31 -1.22 5.62
CA SER A 320 -31.85 -1.05 6.99
C SER A 320 -30.72 -0.94 8.02
N LEU A 321 -30.80 0.08 8.92
CA LEU A 321 -29.89 0.23 10.07
C LEU A 321 -29.82 -1.05 10.92
N MET A 322 -30.95 -1.76 11.06
CA MET A 322 -31.01 -3.04 11.80
C MET A 322 -30.14 -4.14 11.14
N ALA A 323 -30.06 -4.17 9.81
CA ALA A 323 -29.19 -5.12 9.10
C ALA A 323 -27.70 -4.80 9.34
N GLY A 324 -27.35 -3.53 9.41
CA GLY A 324 -26.00 -3.08 9.75
C GLY A 324 -25.60 -3.43 11.18
N VAL A 325 -26.49 -3.19 12.14
CA VAL A 325 -26.27 -3.59 13.55
C VAL A 325 -26.13 -5.11 13.69
N LYS A 326 -26.99 -5.90 13.03
CA LYS A 326 -26.87 -7.37 13.02
C LYS A 326 -25.54 -7.84 12.41
N LYS A 327 -25.03 -7.18 11.37
CA LYS A 327 -23.72 -7.50 10.74
C LYS A 327 -22.56 -7.20 11.69
N VAL A 328 -22.60 -6.08 12.41
CA VAL A 328 -21.58 -5.72 13.42
C VAL A 328 -21.61 -6.67 14.61
N LEU A 329 -22.80 -7.03 15.09
CA LEU A 329 -22.95 -7.98 16.21
C LEU A 329 -22.48 -9.38 15.82
N ARG A 330 -22.77 -9.84 14.59
CA ARG A 330 -22.24 -11.12 14.07
C ARG A 330 -20.71 -11.11 13.95
N ARG A 331 -20.11 -10.01 13.46
CA ARG A 331 -18.65 -9.88 13.40
C ARG A 331 -18.02 -9.90 14.80
N ARG A 332 -18.62 -9.22 15.79
CA ARG A 332 -18.15 -9.28 17.19
C ARG A 332 -18.29 -10.67 17.79
N ALA A 333 -19.38 -11.37 17.55
CA ALA A 333 -19.58 -12.73 18.04
C ALA A 333 -18.57 -13.70 17.42
N ASN A 334 -18.31 -13.61 16.12
CA ASN A 334 -17.28 -14.42 15.45
C ASN A 334 -15.88 -14.10 15.99
N TYR A 335 -15.55 -12.83 16.19
CA TYR A 335 -14.29 -12.38 16.76
C TYR A 335 -14.06 -12.94 18.19
N ASN A 336 -15.09 -12.90 19.04
CA ASN A 336 -14.99 -13.46 20.40
C ASN A 336 -14.86 -14.99 20.38
N ASN A 337 -15.55 -15.69 19.46
CA ASN A 337 -15.45 -17.15 19.31
C ASN A 337 -14.09 -17.59 18.71
N GLU A 338 -13.35 -16.70 18.02
CA GLU A 338 -12.00 -16.97 17.51
C GLU A 338 -10.92 -16.71 18.57
N ILE A 339 -11.20 -15.87 19.56
CA ILE A 339 -10.31 -15.61 20.71
C ILE A 339 -10.44 -16.73 21.79
N GLU A 340 -11.60 -17.39 21.87
CA GLU A 340 -11.86 -18.48 22.85
C GLU A 340 -11.44 -19.87 22.34
N LYS A 341 -10.94 -19.99 21.11
CA LYS A 341 -10.37 -21.21 20.51
C LYS A 341 -8.87 -21.12 20.38
#